data_2e05adcc5e64945f6a8e1e2e606ef476
#
_entry.id   2e05adcc5e64945f6a8e1e2e606ef476
#
_cell.length_a   1.000
_cell.length_b   1.000
_cell.length_c   1.000
_cell.angle_alpha   90.00
_cell.angle_beta   90.00
_cell.angle_gamma   90.00
#
_symmetry.space_group_name_H-M   'P 1'
#
loop_
_entity.id
_entity.type
_entity.pdbx_description
1 polymer ?
#
loop_
_entity_poly.entity_id
_entity_poly.type
_entity_poly.pdbx_seq_one_letter_code
_entity_poly.pdbx_strand_id
1 'polypeptide(L)'
;MDTNILLENGTNELEILEFTLDGNSYGINVAKIKEIINYTPVTPVPNAHPSIEGIFMPRDTMITAIDLKNCLQKGASEPSGLFIITNFNKLDIAFHVDQVIGIHRVSWADIIKPGATVSTAEDGVATGIVKIDDKLIIILDFEKIVCDISPETGLKLSDVEKLGKRERNNVPLLVVEDSPLLNKLIVDCLHKAGYENLMHVENGAAAWNIIQECMDKNCLKEHVQCVITDIEMPQMDGHHLTSLIKKNEETKDIPVVIFSSLINEEMRIKGEALGADAQLSKPEIGNLITVVDELVL
;
A
#
# COMPACT_ATOMS: atom_id res chain seq x y z
N MET A 1 -6.28 -27.09 9.12
CA MET A 1 -6.76 -26.53 7.84
C MET A 1 -5.53 -25.94 7.19
N ASP A 2 -5.16 -26.50 6.05
CA ASP A 2 -3.88 -26.23 5.43
C ASP A 2 -3.77 -24.76 5.00
N THR A 3 -2.81 -24.06 5.53
CA THR A 3 -2.39 -22.67 5.21
C THR A 3 -1.76 -22.54 3.81
N ASN A 4 -1.93 -23.54 2.96
CA ASN A 4 -1.34 -23.58 1.61
C ASN A 4 -2.09 -22.74 0.55
N ILE A 5 -3.22 -22.13 0.89
CA ILE A 5 -4.05 -21.39 -0.09
C ILE A 5 -3.46 -20.00 -0.40
N LEU A 6 -2.68 -19.42 0.51
CA LEU A 6 -2.08 -18.08 0.32
C LEU A 6 -0.74 -18.09 -0.45
N LEU A 7 -0.22 -19.26 -0.80
CA LEU A 7 1.08 -19.44 -1.46
C LEU A 7 1.00 -19.77 -2.94
N GLU A 8 -0.15 -19.59 -3.59
CA GLU A 8 -0.16 -19.61 -5.06
C GLU A 8 0.57 -18.37 -5.58
N ASN A 9 1.83 -18.58 -5.90
CA ASN A 9 2.76 -17.55 -6.36
C ASN A 9 2.25 -16.88 -7.63
N GLY A 10 1.86 -15.60 -7.53
CA GLY A 10 1.61 -14.77 -8.70
C GLY A 10 0.20 -14.84 -9.30
N THR A 11 -0.82 -15.15 -8.53
CA THR A 11 -2.23 -15.14 -8.97
C THR A 11 -2.77 -13.74 -8.95
N ASN A 12 -2.33 -12.71 -9.25
CA ASN A 12 -2.96 -11.36 -9.36
C ASN A 12 -4.34 -11.24 -8.64
N GLU A 13 -4.47 -11.89 -7.46
CA GLU A 13 -5.71 -11.98 -6.69
C GLU A 13 -5.56 -11.28 -5.33
N LEU A 14 -6.68 -10.75 -4.85
CA LEU A 14 -6.81 -10.00 -3.60
C LEU A 14 -7.99 -10.59 -2.80
N GLU A 15 -7.82 -10.75 -1.50
CA GLU A 15 -8.92 -11.04 -0.58
C GLU A 15 -9.37 -9.74 0.10
N ILE A 16 -10.64 -9.40 -0.07
CA ILE A 16 -11.26 -8.19 0.48
C ILE A 16 -12.23 -8.59 1.57
N LEU A 17 -12.09 -7.99 2.75
CA LEU A 17 -13.13 -8.03 3.77
C LEU A 17 -14.17 -6.96 3.46
N GLU A 18 -15.40 -7.38 3.18
CA GLU A 18 -16.55 -6.46 3.05
C GLU A 18 -17.06 -6.09 4.44
N PHE A 19 -17.24 -4.80 4.66
CA PHE A 19 -17.87 -4.24 5.84
C PHE A 19 -18.84 -3.12 5.45
N THR A 20 -19.71 -2.72 6.36
CA THR A 20 -20.72 -1.68 6.09
C THR A 20 -20.55 -0.47 7.00
N LEU A 21 -20.89 0.71 6.42
CA LEU A 21 -21.09 1.98 7.11
C LEU A 21 -22.38 2.61 6.58
N ASP A 22 -23.38 2.80 7.45
CA ASP A 22 -24.71 3.29 7.10
C ASP A 22 -25.36 2.53 5.94
N GLY A 23 -25.21 1.21 5.93
CA GLY A 23 -25.76 0.31 4.92
C GLY A 23 -25.05 0.30 3.57
N ASN A 24 -23.97 1.09 3.38
CA ASN A 24 -23.14 1.04 2.19
C ASN A 24 -21.99 0.07 2.40
N SER A 25 -21.62 -0.65 1.33
CA SER A 25 -20.54 -1.65 1.36
C SER A 25 -19.18 -1.04 1.01
N TYR A 26 -18.20 -1.34 1.86
CA TYR A 26 -16.81 -0.95 1.72
C TYR A 26 -15.90 -2.17 1.85
N GLY A 27 -14.68 -2.07 1.37
CA GLY A 27 -13.70 -3.14 1.41
C GLY A 27 -12.36 -2.72 1.96
N ILE A 28 -11.70 -3.66 2.64
CA ILE A 28 -10.29 -3.58 3.06
C ILE A 28 -9.59 -4.87 2.68
N ASN A 29 -8.34 -4.79 2.26
CA ASN A 29 -7.51 -5.97 2.03
C ASN A 29 -7.33 -6.77 3.32
N VAL A 30 -7.67 -8.07 3.27
CA VAL A 30 -7.56 -8.98 4.43
C VAL A 30 -6.13 -9.04 4.97
N ALA A 31 -5.13 -8.92 4.11
CA ALA A 31 -3.72 -8.94 4.50
C ALA A 31 -3.32 -7.78 5.46
N LYS A 32 -4.09 -6.69 5.50
CA LYS A 32 -3.91 -5.58 6.46
C LYS A 32 -4.53 -5.85 7.83
N ILE A 33 -5.41 -6.85 7.92
CA ILE A 33 -6.22 -7.10 9.12
C ILE A 33 -5.47 -8.02 10.08
N LYS A 34 -5.32 -7.56 11.30
CA LYS A 34 -4.77 -8.36 12.39
C LYS A 34 -5.85 -9.17 13.13
N GLU A 35 -6.95 -8.52 13.46
CA GLU A 35 -8.11 -9.14 14.11
C GLU A 35 -9.36 -8.26 14.01
N ILE A 36 -10.52 -8.86 14.24
CA ILE A 36 -11.81 -8.17 14.31
C ILE A 36 -12.39 -8.45 15.70
N ILE A 37 -12.78 -7.38 16.38
CA ILE A 37 -13.35 -7.48 17.74
C ILE A 37 -14.67 -6.72 17.82
N ASN A 38 -15.51 -7.08 18.79
CA ASN A 38 -16.68 -6.28 19.12
C ASN A 38 -16.27 -4.90 19.63
N TYR A 39 -17.13 -3.91 19.38
CA TYR A 39 -16.94 -2.58 19.93
C TYR A 39 -16.62 -2.65 21.44
N THR A 40 -15.63 -1.90 21.82
CA THR A 40 -15.21 -1.76 23.22
C THR A 40 -15.12 -0.27 23.53
N PRO A 41 -15.66 0.22 24.66
CA PRO A 41 -15.59 1.62 25.02
C PRO A 41 -14.16 2.16 24.99
N VAL A 42 -13.97 3.28 24.31
CA VAL A 42 -12.68 3.95 24.15
C VAL A 42 -12.54 5.11 25.13
N THR A 43 -11.32 5.45 25.49
CA THR A 43 -11.01 6.63 26.29
C THR A 43 -10.69 7.79 25.34
N PRO A 44 -11.50 8.87 25.31
CA PRO A 44 -11.25 10.01 24.46
C PRO A 44 -9.90 10.67 24.76
N VAL A 45 -9.20 11.10 23.71
CA VAL A 45 -7.92 11.82 23.83
C VAL A 45 -8.14 13.31 23.64
N PRO A 46 -7.79 14.17 24.59
CA PRO A 46 -7.94 15.62 24.47
C PRO A 46 -7.18 16.17 23.27
N ASN A 47 -7.79 17.05 22.50
CA ASN A 47 -7.22 17.71 21.31
C ASN A 47 -6.76 16.75 20.20
N ALA A 48 -7.27 15.51 20.18
CA ALA A 48 -7.02 14.59 19.06
C ALA A 48 -7.76 15.05 17.79
N HIS A 49 -7.36 14.49 16.66
CA HIS A 49 -8.08 14.71 15.38
C HIS A 49 -9.56 14.29 15.54
N PRO A 50 -10.53 15.00 14.92
CA PRO A 50 -11.96 14.70 15.06
C PRO A 50 -12.35 13.26 14.71
N SER A 51 -11.63 12.61 13.81
CA SER A 51 -11.84 11.21 13.44
C SER A 51 -11.24 10.20 14.41
N ILE A 52 -10.46 10.63 15.41
CA ILE A 52 -9.98 9.76 16.48
C ILE A 52 -11.08 9.65 17.54
N GLU A 53 -11.69 8.48 17.65
CA GLU A 53 -12.71 8.19 18.66
C GLU A 53 -12.10 8.10 20.06
N GLY A 54 -10.89 7.60 20.17
CA GLY A 54 -10.15 7.48 21.42
C GLY A 54 -9.08 6.41 21.38
N ILE A 55 -8.67 5.96 22.55
CA ILE A 55 -7.73 4.86 22.75
C ILE A 55 -8.34 3.78 23.62
N PHE A 56 -7.95 2.54 23.40
CA PHE A 56 -8.28 1.40 24.25
C PHE A 56 -7.12 0.41 24.29
N MET A 57 -7.17 -0.55 25.19
CA MET A 57 -6.05 -1.46 25.44
C MET A 57 -6.54 -2.91 25.47
N PRO A 58 -6.71 -3.56 24.32
CA PRO A 58 -6.92 -5.00 24.30
C PRO A 58 -5.58 -5.72 24.52
N ARG A 59 -5.54 -6.66 25.45
CA ARG A 59 -4.36 -7.52 25.67
C ARG A 59 -3.03 -6.77 25.86
N ASP A 60 -3.00 -5.73 26.69
CA ASP A 60 -1.81 -4.95 27.06
C ASP A 60 -1.18 -4.12 25.92
N THR A 61 -1.81 -4.01 24.75
CA THR A 61 -1.37 -3.12 23.65
C THR A 61 -2.33 -1.93 23.53
N MET A 62 -1.79 -0.71 23.60
CA MET A 62 -2.57 0.50 23.37
C MET A 62 -2.85 0.68 21.88
N ILE A 63 -4.12 0.79 21.52
CA ILE A 63 -4.61 0.94 20.14
C ILE A 63 -5.40 2.23 20.01
N THR A 64 -5.16 2.98 18.94
CA THR A 64 -5.96 4.14 18.58
C THR A 64 -7.17 3.69 17.77
N ALA A 65 -8.37 4.12 18.18
CA ALA A 65 -9.61 3.89 17.46
C ALA A 65 -9.93 5.08 16.55
N ILE A 66 -10.18 4.80 15.28
CA ILE A 66 -10.57 5.76 14.25
C ILE A 66 -12.03 5.48 13.86
N ASP A 67 -12.86 6.51 13.91
CA ASP A 67 -14.22 6.50 13.42
C ASP A 67 -14.26 6.68 11.90
N LEU A 68 -14.44 5.59 11.16
CA LEU A 68 -14.50 5.63 9.69
C LEU A 68 -15.69 6.43 9.15
N LYS A 69 -16.84 6.46 9.85
CA LYS A 69 -17.97 7.30 9.42
C LYS A 69 -17.58 8.77 9.44
N ASN A 70 -16.89 9.20 10.50
CA ASN A 70 -16.40 10.56 10.59
C ASN A 70 -15.35 10.87 9.51
N CYS A 71 -14.42 9.96 9.23
CA CYS A 71 -13.47 10.11 8.12
C CYS A 71 -14.16 10.29 6.77
N LEU A 72 -15.29 9.60 6.55
CA LEU A 72 -16.07 9.67 5.31
C LEU A 72 -17.15 10.77 5.34
N GLN A 73 -17.11 11.69 6.32
CA GLN A 73 -18.04 12.80 6.50
C GLN A 73 -19.52 12.36 6.64
N LYS A 74 -19.74 11.17 7.19
CA LYS A 74 -21.08 10.59 7.43
C LYS A 74 -21.61 10.82 8.84
N GLY A 75 -20.90 11.59 9.65
CA GLY A 75 -21.19 11.80 11.07
C GLY A 75 -20.44 10.84 11.98
N ALA A 76 -20.73 10.89 13.27
CA ALA A 76 -20.09 10.03 14.24
C ALA A 76 -20.75 8.65 14.31
N SER A 77 -19.97 7.62 14.59
CA SER A 77 -20.45 6.27 14.83
C SER A 77 -21.15 6.17 16.19
N GLU A 78 -22.18 5.31 16.26
CA GLU A 78 -22.80 4.94 17.53
C GLU A 78 -21.89 3.98 18.29
N PRO A 79 -21.94 3.93 19.63
CA PRO A 79 -21.09 3.05 20.46
C PRO A 79 -21.49 1.57 20.35
N SER A 80 -21.48 1.04 19.15
CA SER A 80 -21.87 -0.32 18.77
C SER A 80 -21.13 -0.73 17.50
N GLY A 81 -21.24 -1.99 17.10
CA GLY A 81 -20.58 -2.48 15.90
C GLY A 81 -19.27 -3.22 16.19
N LEU A 82 -18.27 -3.03 15.35
CA LEU A 82 -17.02 -3.79 15.37
C LEU A 82 -15.82 -2.87 15.18
N PHE A 83 -14.69 -3.28 15.73
CA PHE A 83 -13.39 -2.74 15.37
C PHE A 83 -12.63 -3.70 14.46
N ILE A 84 -12.20 -3.22 13.30
CA ILE A 84 -11.23 -3.90 12.45
C ILE A 84 -9.86 -3.40 12.88
N ILE A 85 -9.07 -4.23 13.54
CA ILE A 85 -7.72 -3.91 13.99
C ILE A 85 -6.76 -4.27 12.86
N THR A 86 -5.96 -3.29 12.48
CA THR A 86 -4.98 -3.38 11.40
C THR A 86 -3.59 -3.06 11.90
N ASN A 87 -2.58 -3.45 11.13
CA ASN A 87 -1.22 -3.03 11.36
C ASN A 87 -0.71 -2.25 10.14
N PHE A 88 -0.54 -0.94 10.30
CA PHE A 88 0.05 -0.06 9.30
C PHE A 88 1.35 0.49 9.80
N ASN A 89 2.42 0.31 9.04
CA ASN A 89 3.73 0.88 9.39
C ASN A 89 4.15 0.57 10.84
N LYS A 90 3.89 -0.67 11.30
CA LYS A 90 4.17 -1.12 12.69
C LYS A 90 3.28 -0.46 13.75
N LEU A 91 2.24 0.28 13.37
CA LEU A 91 1.25 0.85 14.27
C LEU A 91 -0.04 0.04 14.23
N ASP A 92 -0.51 -0.38 15.40
CA ASP A 92 -1.83 -1.03 15.52
C ASP A 92 -2.92 0.06 15.60
N ILE A 93 -3.86 0.02 14.65
CA ILE A 93 -4.97 0.98 14.52
C ILE A 93 -6.27 0.20 14.41
N ALA A 94 -7.31 0.63 15.12
CA ALA A 94 -8.64 0.06 15.04
C ALA A 94 -9.57 0.99 14.25
N PHE A 95 -10.23 0.46 13.23
CA PHE A 95 -11.23 1.20 12.46
C PHE A 95 -12.62 0.75 12.88
N HIS A 96 -13.44 1.71 13.33
CA HIS A 96 -14.81 1.47 13.75
C HIS A 96 -15.72 1.33 12.55
N VAL A 97 -16.46 0.20 12.48
CA VAL A 97 -17.39 -0.15 11.40
C VAL A 97 -18.71 -0.67 11.98
N ASP A 98 -19.80 -0.59 11.20
CA ASP A 98 -21.11 -1.07 11.68
C ASP A 98 -21.16 -2.61 11.72
N GLN A 99 -20.80 -3.26 10.62
CA GLN A 99 -20.85 -4.71 10.46
C GLN A 99 -19.77 -5.21 9.51
N VAL A 100 -19.32 -6.42 9.73
CA VAL A 100 -18.53 -7.19 8.79
C VAL A 100 -19.43 -8.21 8.11
N ILE A 101 -19.39 -8.26 6.78
CA ILE A 101 -20.27 -9.10 5.96
C ILE A 101 -19.57 -10.42 5.61
N GLY A 102 -18.35 -10.36 5.08
CA GLY A 102 -17.59 -11.54 4.68
C GLY A 102 -16.33 -11.21 3.91
N ILE A 103 -15.65 -12.26 3.47
CA ILE A 103 -14.43 -12.14 2.66
C ILE A 103 -14.75 -12.55 1.24
N HIS A 104 -14.30 -11.75 0.28
CA HIS A 104 -14.43 -12.00 -1.14
C HIS A 104 -13.04 -12.09 -1.77
N ARG A 105 -12.85 -13.08 -2.63
CA ARG A 105 -11.65 -13.22 -3.46
C ARG A 105 -11.91 -12.58 -4.81
N VAL A 106 -11.10 -11.62 -5.20
CA VAL A 106 -11.25 -10.83 -6.42
C VAL A 106 -9.92 -10.74 -7.16
N SER A 107 -9.97 -10.56 -8.48
CA SER A 107 -8.77 -10.26 -9.25
C SER A 107 -8.47 -8.76 -9.22
N TRP A 108 -7.20 -8.39 -9.13
CA TRP A 108 -6.79 -7.00 -9.32
C TRP A 108 -7.23 -6.41 -10.68
N ALA A 109 -7.40 -7.29 -11.70
CA ALA A 109 -7.90 -6.89 -13.00
C ALA A 109 -9.38 -6.47 -13.00
N ASP A 110 -10.16 -6.93 -12.02
CA ASP A 110 -11.58 -6.60 -11.87
C ASP A 110 -11.81 -5.33 -11.04
N ILE A 111 -10.75 -4.78 -10.43
CA ILE A 111 -10.82 -3.55 -9.65
C ILE A 111 -10.73 -2.35 -10.58
N ILE A 112 -11.79 -1.57 -10.59
CA ILE A 112 -11.92 -0.36 -11.40
C ILE A 112 -11.47 0.85 -10.57
N LYS A 113 -10.54 1.64 -11.09
CA LYS A 113 -10.19 2.94 -10.47
C LYS A 113 -11.40 3.87 -10.51
N PRO A 114 -11.71 4.58 -9.42
CA PRO A 114 -12.72 5.61 -9.42
C PRO A 114 -12.39 6.66 -10.49
N GLY A 115 -13.32 6.89 -11.43
CA GLY A 115 -13.15 7.94 -12.44
C GLY A 115 -13.14 9.34 -11.82
N ALA A 116 -12.60 10.33 -12.54
CA ALA A 116 -12.50 11.73 -12.08
C ALA A 116 -13.84 12.39 -11.67
N THR A 117 -14.96 11.76 -12.00
CA THR A 117 -16.31 12.19 -11.58
C THR A 117 -16.71 11.66 -10.20
N VAL A 118 -16.01 10.66 -9.66
CA VAL A 118 -16.32 9.99 -8.38
C VAL A 118 -15.27 10.32 -7.32
N SER A 119 -14.04 10.57 -7.72
CA SER A 119 -13.01 11.13 -6.86
C SER A 119 -12.66 12.53 -7.37
N THR A 120 -12.94 13.55 -6.59
CA THR A 120 -12.21 14.82 -6.74
C THR A 120 -10.76 14.49 -6.42
N ALA A 121 -9.90 14.56 -7.42
CA ALA A 121 -8.60 13.89 -7.51
C ALA A 121 -7.58 14.12 -6.37
N GLU A 122 -7.84 14.98 -5.41
CA GLU A 122 -6.92 15.28 -4.30
C GLU A 122 -7.40 14.79 -2.93
N ASP A 123 -8.73 14.62 -2.73
CA ASP A 123 -9.31 14.27 -1.41
C ASP A 123 -9.95 12.88 -1.34
N GLY A 124 -9.97 12.12 -2.43
CA GLY A 124 -10.62 10.80 -2.48
C GLY A 124 -9.89 9.75 -1.63
N VAL A 125 -10.62 9.06 -0.76
CA VAL A 125 -10.11 7.94 0.06
C VAL A 125 -10.48 6.58 -0.51
N ALA A 126 -10.78 6.48 -1.80
CA ALA A 126 -11.12 5.24 -2.49
C ALA A 126 -10.00 4.86 -3.48
N THR A 127 -9.42 3.67 -3.32
CA THR A 127 -8.40 3.13 -4.25
C THR A 127 -9.04 2.38 -5.41
N GLY A 128 -10.23 1.80 -5.21
CA GLY A 128 -10.87 0.99 -6.24
C GLY A 128 -12.34 0.74 -5.99
N ILE A 129 -13.01 0.26 -7.01
CA ILE A 129 -14.39 -0.21 -6.95
C ILE A 129 -14.43 -1.60 -7.57
N VAL A 130 -15.02 -2.55 -6.86
CA VAL A 130 -15.26 -3.90 -7.40
C VAL A 130 -16.76 -4.21 -7.37
N LYS A 131 -17.24 -4.90 -8.40
CA LYS A 131 -18.61 -5.40 -8.44
C LYS A 131 -18.61 -6.87 -8.04
N ILE A 132 -19.34 -7.19 -6.97
CA ILE A 132 -19.55 -8.56 -6.51
C ILE A 132 -21.06 -8.82 -6.54
N ASP A 133 -21.48 -9.80 -7.31
CA ASP A 133 -22.88 -10.01 -7.66
C ASP A 133 -23.52 -8.74 -8.22
N ASP A 134 -24.52 -8.17 -7.55
CA ASP A 134 -25.17 -6.91 -7.94
C ASP A 134 -24.80 -5.73 -7.07
N LYS A 135 -23.78 -5.87 -6.19
CA LYS A 135 -23.32 -4.83 -5.31
C LYS A 135 -22.00 -4.22 -5.78
N LEU A 136 -21.84 -2.93 -5.55
CA LEU A 136 -20.57 -2.25 -5.67
C LEU A 136 -19.94 -2.13 -4.29
N ILE A 137 -18.70 -2.59 -4.16
CA ILE A 137 -17.88 -2.47 -2.96
C ILE A 137 -16.79 -1.44 -3.25
N ILE A 138 -16.71 -0.40 -2.44
CA ILE A 138 -15.69 0.64 -2.54
C ILE A 138 -14.50 0.24 -1.66
N ILE A 139 -13.35 0.02 -2.28
CA ILE A 139 -12.11 -0.29 -1.56
C ILE A 139 -11.53 1.03 -1.07
N LEU A 140 -11.34 1.15 0.26
CA LEU A 140 -10.83 2.38 0.88
C LEU A 140 -9.30 2.39 0.97
N ASP A 141 -8.74 3.58 0.81
CA ASP A 141 -7.32 3.88 1.05
C ASP A 141 -7.10 4.16 2.55
N PHE A 142 -6.84 3.11 3.31
CA PHE A 142 -6.58 3.23 4.74
C PHE A 142 -5.26 3.94 5.06
N GLU A 143 -4.29 3.86 4.16
CA GLU A 143 -3.01 4.58 4.31
C GLU A 143 -3.22 6.08 4.23
N LYS A 144 -3.97 6.52 3.21
CA LYS A 144 -4.35 7.93 3.08
C LYS A 144 -5.15 8.40 4.29
N ILE A 145 -6.15 7.62 4.75
CA ILE A 145 -6.94 7.96 5.95
C ILE A 145 -6.01 8.16 7.16
N VAL A 146 -5.06 7.26 7.39
CA VAL A 146 -4.11 7.36 8.51
C VAL A 146 -3.17 8.55 8.33
N CYS A 147 -2.66 8.78 7.12
CA CYS A 147 -1.79 9.93 6.83
C CYS A 147 -2.52 11.28 6.99
N ASP A 148 -3.80 11.36 6.60
CA ASP A 148 -4.60 12.59 6.75
C ASP A 148 -4.85 12.90 8.24
N ILE A 149 -5.03 11.88 9.08
CA ILE A 149 -5.21 12.03 10.54
C ILE A 149 -3.88 12.32 11.25
N SER A 150 -2.81 11.65 10.85
CA SER A 150 -1.48 11.75 11.46
C SER A 150 -0.39 11.81 10.39
N PRO A 151 -0.11 12.99 9.83
CA PRO A 151 0.90 13.15 8.77
C PRO A 151 2.30 12.69 9.17
N GLU A 152 2.56 12.61 10.47
CA GLU A 152 3.84 12.14 11.00
C GLU A 152 4.11 10.64 10.77
N THR A 153 3.10 9.87 10.43
CA THR A 153 3.22 8.44 10.16
C THR A 153 3.61 8.13 8.72
N GLY A 154 3.57 9.13 7.84
CA GLY A 154 3.91 9.02 6.42
C GLY A 154 5.40 9.20 6.12
N LEU A 155 5.72 9.20 4.83
CA LEU A 155 7.08 9.46 4.32
C LEU A 155 7.56 10.87 4.68
N LYS A 156 8.81 10.99 5.16
CA LYS A 156 9.40 12.27 5.56
C LYS A 156 10.65 12.59 4.75
N LEU A 157 10.64 13.71 4.05
CA LEU A 157 11.81 14.27 3.38
C LEU A 157 12.99 14.52 4.34
N SER A 158 12.70 14.77 5.62
CA SER A 158 13.72 14.95 6.66
C SER A 158 14.57 13.70 6.89
N ASP A 159 14.08 12.51 6.59
CA ASP A 159 14.85 11.27 6.76
C ASP A 159 15.92 11.13 5.67
N VAL A 160 15.65 11.66 4.48
CA VAL A 160 16.65 11.79 3.41
C VAL A 160 17.75 12.79 3.79
N GLU A 161 17.40 13.89 4.45
CA GLU A 161 18.37 14.89 4.90
C GLU A 161 19.39 14.32 5.90
N LYS A 162 19.00 13.34 6.69
CA LYS A 162 19.88 12.64 7.64
C LYS A 162 21.00 11.85 6.95
N LEU A 163 20.81 11.48 5.68
CA LEU A 163 21.83 10.77 4.88
C LEU A 163 23.00 11.68 4.45
N GLY A 164 22.90 13.00 4.70
CA GLY A 164 23.93 13.95 4.37
C GLY A 164 23.95 14.40 2.91
N LYS A 165 25.02 15.11 2.53
CA LYS A 165 25.17 15.62 1.16
C LYS A 165 25.50 14.46 0.22
N ARG A 166 24.73 14.34 -0.85
CA ARG A 166 24.85 13.27 -1.85
C ARG A 166 25.22 13.84 -3.22
N GLU A 167 25.96 13.05 -3.98
CA GLU A 167 26.26 13.38 -5.37
C GLU A 167 25.08 12.99 -6.28
N ARG A 168 24.90 13.72 -7.36
CA ARG A 168 23.88 13.40 -8.37
C ARG A 168 24.35 12.24 -9.22
N ASN A 169 23.41 11.35 -9.56
CA ASN A 169 23.65 10.24 -10.46
C ASN A 169 22.50 10.11 -11.47
N ASN A 170 22.77 9.43 -12.59
CA ASN A 170 21.80 9.21 -13.67
C ASN A 170 21.37 7.75 -13.76
N VAL A 171 21.50 6.97 -12.68
CA VAL A 171 21.01 5.58 -12.65
C VAL A 171 19.51 5.57 -12.90
N PRO A 172 19.01 4.88 -13.93
CA PRO A 172 17.60 4.85 -14.25
C PRO A 172 16.84 3.95 -13.29
N LEU A 173 15.92 4.54 -12.53
CA LEU A 173 15.04 3.82 -11.61
C LEU A 173 13.60 3.86 -12.12
N LEU A 174 12.90 2.74 -12.01
CA LEU A 174 11.47 2.63 -12.27
C LEU A 174 10.70 2.54 -10.96
N VAL A 175 9.89 3.53 -10.65
CA VAL A 175 9.02 3.60 -9.46
C VAL A 175 7.60 3.20 -9.87
N VAL A 176 7.02 2.25 -9.15
CA VAL A 176 5.69 1.71 -9.41
C VAL A 176 4.83 1.88 -8.18
N GLU A 177 3.90 2.84 -8.24
CA GLU A 177 3.09 3.28 -7.10
C GLU A 177 1.77 3.85 -7.61
N ASP A 178 0.63 3.35 -7.15
CA ASP A 178 -0.69 3.77 -7.64
C ASP A 178 -1.26 5.02 -6.97
N SER A 179 -0.78 5.36 -5.78
CA SER A 179 -1.13 6.59 -5.07
C SER A 179 -0.36 7.79 -5.62
N PRO A 180 -1.00 8.79 -6.27
CA PRO A 180 -0.31 9.95 -6.80
C PRO A 180 0.48 10.74 -5.75
N LEU A 181 -0.05 10.80 -4.51
CA LEU A 181 0.60 11.48 -3.40
C LEU A 181 1.88 10.74 -2.98
N LEU A 182 1.80 9.44 -2.75
CA LEU A 182 2.96 8.63 -2.34
C LEU A 182 4.00 8.55 -3.46
N ASN A 183 3.57 8.39 -4.70
CA ASN A 183 4.44 8.41 -5.88
C ASN A 183 5.26 9.70 -5.91
N LYS A 184 4.59 10.85 -5.81
CA LYS A 184 5.27 12.16 -5.76
C LYS A 184 6.26 12.24 -4.60
N LEU A 185 5.88 11.81 -3.40
CA LEU A 185 6.77 11.84 -2.22
C LEU A 185 7.99 10.94 -2.40
N ILE A 186 7.83 9.73 -2.94
CA ILE A 186 8.94 8.81 -3.23
C ILE A 186 9.89 9.44 -4.26
N VAL A 187 9.35 9.97 -5.36
CA VAL A 187 10.12 10.62 -6.41
C VAL A 187 10.87 11.84 -5.87
N ASP A 188 10.23 12.70 -5.09
CA ASP A 188 10.86 13.87 -4.45
C ASP A 188 12.00 13.45 -3.50
N CYS A 189 11.80 12.37 -2.74
CA CYS A 189 12.82 11.79 -1.87
C CYS A 189 14.03 11.25 -2.66
N LEU A 190 13.80 10.52 -3.76
CA LEU A 190 14.85 9.99 -4.62
C LEU A 190 15.61 11.12 -5.33
N HIS A 191 14.92 12.15 -5.84
CA HIS A 191 15.59 13.33 -6.39
C HIS A 191 16.47 14.02 -5.36
N LYS A 192 15.95 14.18 -4.13
CA LYS A 192 16.74 14.77 -3.03
C LYS A 192 17.94 13.91 -2.66
N ALA A 193 17.82 12.59 -2.84
CA ALA A 193 18.92 11.64 -2.67
C ALA A 193 19.92 11.62 -3.83
N GLY A 194 19.69 12.38 -4.90
CA GLY A 194 20.61 12.56 -6.02
C GLY A 194 20.27 11.75 -7.26
N TYR A 195 19.19 10.97 -7.28
CA TYR A 195 18.74 10.24 -8.47
C TYR A 195 17.99 11.16 -9.42
N GLU A 196 18.53 11.39 -10.62
CA GLU A 196 17.96 12.35 -11.60
C GLU A 196 17.10 11.63 -12.67
N ASN A 197 17.37 10.36 -12.95
CA ASN A 197 16.70 9.59 -14.01
C ASN A 197 15.64 8.66 -13.41
N LEU A 198 14.45 9.20 -13.18
CA LEU A 198 13.34 8.49 -12.58
C LEU A 198 12.19 8.36 -13.58
N MET A 199 11.73 7.14 -13.80
CA MET A 199 10.44 6.86 -14.41
C MET A 199 9.46 6.41 -13.34
N HIS A 200 8.20 6.82 -13.46
CA HIS A 200 7.16 6.37 -12.55
C HIS A 200 5.89 5.95 -13.31
N VAL A 201 5.24 4.92 -12.80
CA VAL A 201 3.99 4.38 -13.34
C VAL A 201 3.08 3.96 -12.20
N GLU A 202 1.78 3.81 -12.51
CA GLU A 202 0.73 3.64 -11.50
C GLU A 202 0.38 2.18 -11.19
N ASN A 203 0.98 1.19 -11.86
CA ASN A 203 0.69 -0.23 -11.63
C ASN A 203 1.73 -1.14 -12.28
N GLY A 204 1.74 -2.40 -11.85
CA GLY A 204 2.68 -3.39 -12.36
C GLY A 204 2.53 -3.70 -13.85
N ALA A 205 1.31 -3.59 -14.42
CA ALA A 205 1.10 -3.84 -15.85
C ALA A 205 1.76 -2.77 -16.72
N ALA A 206 1.64 -1.50 -16.33
CA ALA A 206 2.33 -0.40 -17.01
C ALA A 206 3.86 -0.54 -16.89
N ALA A 207 4.36 -0.92 -15.71
CA ALA A 207 5.79 -1.19 -15.50
C ALA A 207 6.29 -2.32 -16.40
N TRP A 208 5.56 -3.43 -16.44
CA TRP A 208 5.94 -4.56 -17.28
C TRP A 208 5.93 -4.23 -18.77
N ASN A 209 4.96 -3.45 -19.25
CA ASN A 209 4.92 -2.98 -20.64
C ASN A 209 6.17 -2.15 -21.01
N ILE A 210 6.61 -1.24 -20.13
CA ILE A 210 7.86 -0.48 -20.33
C ILE A 210 9.07 -1.41 -20.41
N ILE A 211 9.17 -2.36 -19.49
CA ILE A 211 10.26 -3.34 -19.47
C ILE A 211 10.27 -4.16 -20.77
N GLN A 212 9.11 -4.64 -21.26
CA GLN A 212 8.99 -5.36 -22.53
C GLN A 212 9.42 -4.50 -23.72
N GLU A 213 8.97 -3.25 -23.79
CA GLU A 213 9.41 -2.34 -24.83
C GLU A 213 10.93 -2.12 -24.82
N CYS A 214 11.53 -2.03 -23.65
CA CYS A 214 12.98 -1.87 -23.51
C CYS A 214 13.73 -3.15 -23.91
N MET A 215 13.19 -4.35 -23.66
CA MET A 215 13.75 -5.62 -24.16
C MET A 215 13.71 -5.66 -25.69
N ASP A 216 12.55 -5.38 -26.29
CA ASP A 216 12.37 -5.38 -27.75
C ASP A 216 13.33 -4.40 -28.48
N LYS A 217 13.65 -3.29 -27.81
CA LYS A 217 14.58 -2.26 -28.33
C LYS A 217 16.04 -2.48 -27.93
N ASN A 218 16.34 -3.53 -27.15
CA ASN A 218 17.67 -3.80 -26.55
C ASN A 218 18.27 -2.62 -25.77
N CYS A 219 17.41 -1.85 -25.06
CA CYS A 219 17.83 -0.65 -24.32
C CYS A 219 17.52 -0.75 -22.81
N LEU A 220 17.32 -1.97 -22.28
CA LEU A 220 16.86 -2.21 -20.91
C LEU A 220 17.78 -1.54 -19.87
N LYS A 221 19.09 -1.72 -19.97
CA LYS A 221 20.08 -1.15 -19.05
C LYS A 221 20.15 0.39 -19.08
N GLU A 222 19.71 1.00 -20.17
CA GLU A 222 19.69 2.45 -20.32
C GLU A 222 18.45 3.09 -19.64
N HIS A 223 17.40 2.28 -19.40
CA HIS A 223 16.11 2.77 -18.95
C HIS A 223 15.68 2.19 -17.60
N VAL A 224 16.08 0.96 -17.25
CA VAL A 224 15.68 0.31 -16.00
C VAL A 224 16.85 -0.45 -15.39
N GLN A 225 17.44 0.08 -14.34
CA GLN A 225 18.50 -0.58 -13.57
C GLN A 225 18.04 -1.03 -12.18
N CYS A 226 16.92 -0.52 -11.69
CA CYS A 226 16.26 -1.00 -10.48
C CYS A 226 14.78 -0.69 -10.56
N VAL A 227 13.96 -1.56 -10.00
CA VAL A 227 12.52 -1.37 -9.86
C VAL A 227 12.19 -1.22 -8.38
N ILE A 228 11.48 -0.14 -8.04
CA ILE A 228 10.91 0.07 -6.70
C ILE A 228 9.40 -0.05 -6.86
N THR A 229 8.78 -1.02 -6.19
CA THR A 229 7.35 -1.28 -6.39
C THR A 229 6.59 -1.38 -5.08
N ASP A 230 5.38 -0.80 -5.04
CA ASP A 230 4.40 -1.19 -4.04
C ASP A 230 3.86 -2.61 -4.32
N ILE A 231 3.22 -3.22 -3.32
CA ILE A 231 2.51 -4.49 -3.45
C ILE A 231 1.10 -4.25 -3.97
N GLU A 232 0.35 -3.35 -3.34
CA GLU A 232 -1.07 -3.15 -3.58
C GLU A 232 -1.33 -2.15 -4.70
N MET A 233 -1.50 -2.66 -5.91
CA MET A 233 -1.78 -1.82 -7.08
C MET A 233 -2.85 -2.48 -7.97
N PRO A 234 -3.75 -1.68 -8.57
CA PRO A 234 -4.76 -2.21 -9.50
C PRO A 234 -4.11 -2.79 -10.75
N GLN A 235 -4.84 -3.67 -11.46
CA GLN A 235 -4.44 -4.39 -12.68
C GLN A 235 -3.33 -5.43 -12.47
N MET A 236 -2.21 -5.08 -11.85
CA MET A 236 -1.11 -6.00 -11.53
C MET A 236 -0.43 -5.55 -10.25
N ASP A 237 -0.41 -6.43 -9.25
CA ASP A 237 0.26 -6.22 -7.97
C ASP A 237 1.80 -6.31 -8.09
N GLY A 238 2.51 -5.79 -7.07
CA GLY A 238 3.98 -5.77 -7.07
C GLY A 238 4.63 -7.15 -6.94
N HIS A 239 3.97 -8.13 -6.32
CA HIS A 239 4.46 -9.50 -6.28
C HIS A 239 4.40 -10.17 -7.64
N HIS A 240 3.30 -9.95 -8.39
CA HIS A 240 3.18 -10.46 -9.75
C HIS A 240 4.22 -9.83 -10.68
N LEU A 241 4.41 -8.50 -10.60
CA LEU A 241 5.47 -7.80 -11.33
C LEU A 241 6.85 -8.37 -10.99
N THR A 242 7.17 -8.55 -9.70
CA THR A 242 8.43 -9.16 -9.25
C THR A 242 8.62 -10.55 -9.85
N SER A 243 7.57 -11.38 -9.84
CA SER A 243 7.58 -12.71 -10.43
C SER A 243 7.89 -12.70 -11.94
N LEU A 244 7.29 -11.77 -12.69
CA LEU A 244 7.55 -11.61 -14.12
C LEU A 244 8.99 -11.20 -14.39
N ILE A 245 9.51 -10.21 -13.67
CA ILE A 245 10.89 -9.73 -13.80
C ILE A 245 11.88 -10.86 -13.48
N LYS A 246 11.68 -11.56 -12.37
CA LYS A 246 12.66 -12.57 -11.88
C LYS A 246 12.61 -13.91 -12.63
N LYS A 247 11.50 -14.21 -13.31
CA LYS A 247 11.38 -15.42 -14.15
C LYS A 247 11.84 -15.25 -15.58
N ASN A 248 12.02 -14.03 -16.07
CA ASN A 248 12.47 -13.76 -17.43
C ASN A 248 14.00 -13.67 -17.46
N GLU A 249 14.64 -14.42 -18.37
CA GLU A 249 16.12 -14.51 -18.49
C GLU A 249 16.81 -13.17 -18.79
N GLU A 250 16.13 -12.22 -19.46
CA GLU A 250 16.71 -10.93 -19.81
C GLU A 250 16.58 -9.89 -18.67
N THR A 251 15.65 -10.10 -17.74
CA THR A 251 15.31 -9.12 -16.69
C THR A 251 15.61 -9.62 -15.26
N LYS A 252 15.87 -10.91 -15.07
CA LYS A 252 16.05 -11.52 -13.73
C LYS A 252 17.14 -10.86 -12.87
N ASP A 253 18.15 -10.27 -13.52
CA ASP A 253 19.26 -9.60 -12.85
C ASP A 253 18.93 -8.13 -12.47
N ILE A 254 17.76 -7.59 -12.87
CA ILE A 254 17.32 -6.26 -12.43
C ILE A 254 16.93 -6.36 -10.96
N PRO A 255 17.52 -5.55 -10.08
CA PRO A 255 17.11 -5.46 -8.69
C PRO A 255 15.65 -5.00 -8.56
N VAL A 256 14.90 -5.69 -7.71
CA VAL A 256 13.52 -5.34 -7.37
C VAL A 256 13.41 -5.10 -5.87
N VAL A 257 13.07 -3.88 -5.49
CA VAL A 257 12.84 -3.47 -4.12
C VAL A 257 11.33 -3.31 -3.90
N ILE A 258 10.76 -4.12 -3.04
CA ILE A 258 9.37 -3.96 -2.61
C ILE A 258 9.36 -2.90 -1.50
N PHE A 259 8.59 -1.82 -1.71
CA PHE A 259 8.45 -0.72 -0.77
C PHE A 259 6.96 -0.48 -0.51
N SER A 260 6.44 -1.08 0.56
CA SER A 260 5.01 -1.14 0.81
C SER A 260 4.67 -0.95 2.30
N SER A 261 3.49 -0.43 2.59
CA SER A 261 2.92 -0.44 3.95
C SER A 261 2.46 -1.83 4.38
N LEU A 262 2.28 -2.74 3.41
CA LEU A 262 1.83 -4.12 3.63
C LEU A 262 3.03 -5.08 3.77
N ILE A 263 3.94 -4.81 4.69
CA ILE A 263 5.06 -5.71 4.99
C ILE A 263 4.80 -6.41 6.34
N ASN A 264 4.20 -7.58 6.26
CA ASN A 264 4.10 -8.54 7.37
C ASN A 264 4.97 -9.78 7.06
N GLU A 265 5.02 -10.74 7.98
CA GLU A 265 5.87 -11.93 7.83
C GLU A 265 5.47 -12.78 6.61
N GLU A 266 4.17 -12.94 6.32
CA GLU A 266 3.69 -13.68 5.15
C GLU A 266 4.11 -13.01 3.84
N MET A 267 3.96 -11.67 3.76
CA MET A 267 4.36 -10.90 2.58
C MET A 267 5.87 -10.93 2.38
N ARG A 268 6.64 -10.90 3.46
CA ARG A 268 8.10 -11.08 3.40
C ARG A 268 8.49 -12.43 2.81
N ILE A 269 7.93 -13.52 3.35
CA ILE A 269 8.20 -14.88 2.84
C ILE A 269 7.82 -14.97 1.35
N LYS A 270 6.67 -14.40 0.97
CA LYS A 270 6.22 -14.39 -0.43
C LYS A 270 7.17 -13.60 -1.33
N GLY A 271 7.56 -12.40 -0.95
CA GLY A 271 8.49 -11.57 -1.72
C GLY A 271 9.87 -12.21 -1.88
N GLU A 272 10.41 -12.83 -0.81
CA GLU A 272 11.65 -13.59 -0.84
C GLU A 272 11.56 -14.80 -1.78
N ALA A 273 10.45 -15.54 -1.72
CA ALA A 273 10.22 -16.69 -2.62
C ALA A 273 10.10 -16.29 -4.10
N LEU A 274 9.66 -15.06 -4.38
CA LEU A 274 9.59 -14.50 -5.73
C LEU A 274 10.92 -13.91 -6.22
N GLY A 275 11.91 -13.77 -5.33
CA GLY A 275 13.23 -13.27 -5.66
C GLY A 275 13.38 -11.74 -5.53
N ALA A 276 12.52 -11.07 -4.76
CA ALA A 276 12.75 -9.67 -4.43
C ALA A 276 14.10 -9.47 -3.73
N ASP A 277 14.88 -8.49 -4.16
CA ASP A 277 16.22 -8.24 -3.61
C ASP A 277 16.15 -7.52 -2.25
N ALA A 278 15.10 -6.75 -2.01
CA ALA A 278 14.82 -6.15 -0.72
C ALA A 278 13.32 -5.90 -0.53
N GLN A 279 12.92 -5.82 0.74
CA GLN A 279 11.55 -5.50 1.12
C GLN A 279 11.57 -4.53 2.31
N LEU A 280 10.97 -3.36 2.13
CA LEU A 280 11.01 -2.27 3.09
C LEU A 280 9.62 -1.73 3.34
N SER A 281 9.34 -1.41 4.60
CA SER A 281 8.08 -0.79 5.00
C SER A 281 8.08 0.71 4.64
N LYS A 282 6.99 1.18 4.05
CA LYS A 282 6.75 2.61 3.89
C LYS A 282 6.75 3.26 5.24
N PRO A 283 7.29 3.91 5.96
CA PRO A 283 7.94 5.18 5.92
C PRO A 283 9.49 5.10 5.95
N GLU A 284 10.07 3.94 5.80
CA GLU A 284 11.53 3.77 5.91
C GLU A 284 12.29 4.27 4.67
N ILE A 285 11.97 5.50 4.22
CA ILE A 285 12.54 6.09 2.98
C ILE A 285 14.06 6.23 3.03
N GLY A 286 14.65 6.50 4.19
CA GLY A 286 16.09 6.55 4.37
C GLY A 286 16.75 5.19 4.12
N ASN A 287 16.13 4.12 4.61
CA ASN A 287 16.57 2.75 4.37
C ASN A 287 16.40 2.36 2.89
N LEU A 288 15.31 2.78 2.24
CA LEU A 288 15.10 2.56 0.80
C LEU A 288 16.27 3.13 0.00
N ILE A 289 16.66 4.37 0.25
CA ILE A 289 17.77 5.01 -0.46
C ILE A 289 19.07 4.25 -0.25
N THR A 290 19.36 3.83 1.00
CA THR A 290 20.56 3.05 1.31
C THR A 290 20.59 1.73 0.57
N VAL A 291 19.48 1.01 0.56
CA VAL A 291 19.37 -0.29 -0.16
C VAL A 291 19.49 -0.10 -1.67
N VAL A 292 18.85 0.92 -2.23
CA VAL A 292 18.98 1.22 -3.67
C VAL A 292 20.44 1.54 -4.01
N ASP A 293 21.15 2.33 -3.19
CA ASP A 293 22.58 2.58 -3.40
C ASP A 293 23.41 1.30 -3.44
N GLU A 294 23.19 0.39 -2.49
CA GLU A 294 23.89 -0.89 -2.42
C GLU A 294 23.64 -1.80 -3.64
N LEU A 295 22.48 -1.66 -4.27
CA LEU A 295 22.07 -2.48 -5.41
C LEU A 295 22.54 -1.93 -6.76
N VAL A 296 22.74 -0.58 -6.88
CA VAL A 296 22.95 0.05 -8.19
C VAL A 296 24.22 0.90 -8.30
N LEU A 297 24.88 1.25 -7.18
CA LEU A 297 26.13 2.02 -7.15
C LEU A 297 27.31 1.14 -6.76
#